data_099a3c80e56519d4963c057e212b5501
#
_entry.id   099a3c80e56519d4963c057e212b5501
#
_cell.length_a   1.000
_cell.length_b   1.000
_cell.length_c   1.000
_cell.angle_alpha   90.00
_cell.angle_beta   90.00
_cell.angle_gamma   90.00
#
_symmetry.space_group_name_H-M   'P 1'
#
loop_
_entity.id
_entity.type
_entity.pdbx_description
1 polymer ?
#
loop_
_entity_poly.entity_id
_entity_poly.type
_entity_poly.pdbx_seq_one_letter_code
_entity_poly.pdbx_strand_id
1 'polypeptide(L)'
;MKKFVSLLLAVLMTAALFTGCAKQPQTPETPQEEAVTIRVGGLKGPTSMGLVKLLDDAENQKTANAIDFQMAASANELTPLLLQGELDILAVPANLGSVLYNKTQGGVKLLAVSTLGVLYMVEKGGETVTDIKSLAGKTIYATGKGATPEYALTYLLARNGLELGKDVNVEWKSEPTEIVAQMAAQDSAVAMLPQPFVVVAMGQVEGLRVALDLTEQWNALGGDSQLITAVLLVRSEFLDQHPQAVARFMKEYAASAAFVNDQPAEASVLVEKYGIVKAAVAEKAIPACNIVCLLGDEMKTAASGYLQVLFDQNPESVGGKLPGDDFYWMEN
;
A
#
# COMPACT_ATOMS: atom_id res chain seq x y z
N MET A 1 -53.76 -18.84 67.15
CA MET A 1 -52.77 -19.36 66.15
C MET A 1 -52.75 -18.58 64.81
N LYS A 2 -53.83 -17.91 64.38
CA LYS A 2 -53.83 -17.16 63.07
C LYS A 2 -53.16 -15.81 63.11
N LYS A 3 -52.87 -15.21 64.25
CA LYS A 3 -52.21 -13.88 64.34
C LYS A 3 -50.65 -13.94 64.39
N PHE A 4 -50.08 -15.13 64.74
CA PHE A 4 -48.61 -15.30 64.75
C PHE A 4 -48.03 -15.64 63.36
N VAL A 5 -48.85 -16.26 62.50
CA VAL A 5 -48.41 -16.60 61.14
C VAL A 5 -48.28 -15.38 60.25
N SER A 6 -49.13 -14.33 60.45
CA SER A 6 -49.08 -13.12 59.69
C SER A 6 -47.87 -12.22 60.02
N LEU A 7 -47.33 -12.33 61.25
CA LEU A 7 -46.17 -11.52 61.65
C LEU A 7 -44.85 -12.10 61.11
N LEU A 8 -44.81 -13.45 60.97
CA LEU A 8 -43.64 -14.16 60.43
C LEU A 8 -43.48 -13.94 58.90
N LEU A 9 -44.60 -13.81 58.18
CA LEU A 9 -44.58 -13.54 56.73
C LEU A 9 -44.16 -12.10 56.41
N ALA A 10 -44.47 -11.14 57.31
CA ALA A 10 -44.10 -9.74 57.13
C ALA A 10 -42.57 -9.49 57.36
N VAL A 11 -41.93 -10.27 58.24
CA VAL A 11 -40.50 -10.18 58.51
C VAL A 11 -39.66 -10.83 57.41
N LEU A 12 -40.18 -11.86 56.72
CA LEU A 12 -39.48 -12.48 55.58
C LEU A 12 -39.52 -11.59 54.31
N MET A 13 -40.50 -10.72 54.10
CA MET A 13 -40.58 -9.84 52.95
C MET A 13 -39.69 -8.57 53.06
N THR A 14 -39.30 -8.20 54.30
CA THR A 14 -38.41 -7.02 54.49
C THR A 14 -36.93 -7.40 54.41
N ALA A 15 -36.53 -8.67 54.47
CA ALA A 15 -35.13 -9.10 54.32
C ALA A 15 -34.68 -9.23 52.84
N ALA A 16 -35.63 -9.20 51.88
CA ALA A 16 -35.30 -9.36 50.45
C ALA A 16 -34.98 -8.02 49.73
N LEU A 17 -35.05 -6.88 50.42
CA LEU A 17 -34.81 -5.55 49.82
C LEU A 17 -33.43 -4.97 50.07
N PHE A 18 -32.53 -5.71 50.75
CA PHE A 18 -31.14 -5.31 51.02
C PHE A 18 -30.07 -6.14 50.31
N THR A 19 -30.42 -6.90 49.27
CA THR A 19 -29.39 -7.35 48.33
C THR A 19 -28.95 -6.11 47.51
N GLY A 20 -28.05 -5.37 48.12
CA GLY A 20 -27.41 -4.23 47.50
C GLY A 20 -26.81 -4.63 46.15
N CYS A 21 -27.12 -3.87 45.13
CA CYS A 21 -26.32 -3.84 43.92
C CYS A 21 -24.85 -3.66 44.29
N ALA A 22 -24.10 -4.76 44.40
CA ALA A 22 -22.67 -4.68 44.26
C ALA A 22 -22.42 -4.12 42.87
N LYS A 23 -22.10 -2.81 42.78
CA LYS A 23 -21.55 -2.25 41.58
C LYS A 23 -20.29 -3.08 41.28
N GLN A 24 -20.37 -3.92 40.24
CA GLN A 24 -19.18 -4.44 39.61
C GLN A 24 -18.27 -3.24 39.36
N PRO A 25 -16.97 -3.33 39.63
CA PRO A 25 -16.03 -2.29 39.18
C PRO A 25 -16.21 -2.17 37.67
N GLN A 26 -16.84 -1.10 37.22
CA GLN A 26 -16.78 -0.72 35.84
C GLN A 26 -15.31 -0.41 35.58
N THR A 27 -14.65 -1.26 34.81
CA THR A 27 -13.40 -0.89 34.14
C THR A 27 -13.70 0.45 33.46
N PRO A 28 -12.88 1.49 33.62
CA PRO A 28 -13.10 2.73 32.92
C PRO A 28 -13.14 2.42 31.43
N GLU A 29 -14.32 2.51 30.80
CA GLU A 29 -14.41 2.53 29.37
C GLU A 29 -13.63 3.77 28.92
N THR A 30 -12.51 3.55 28.24
CA THR A 30 -11.83 4.63 27.53
C THR A 30 -12.87 5.29 26.65
N PRO A 31 -13.06 6.63 26.71
CA PRO A 31 -14.05 7.30 25.89
C PRO A 31 -13.81 6.89 24.43
N GLN A 32 -14.79 6.22 23.83
CA GLN A 32 -14.70 5.80 22.45
C GLN A 32 -14.83 7.09 21.62
N GLU A 33 -13.79 7.42 20.87
CA GLU A 33 -13.82 8.56 19.96
C GLU A 33 -14.98 8.41 18.97
N GLU A 34 -15.74 9.47 18.75
CA GLU A 34 -16.85 9.46 17.80
C GLU A 34 -16.35 9.13 16.38
N ALA A 35 -17.23 8.53 15.58
CA ALA A 35 -16.94 8.27 14.18
C ALA A 35 -16.68 9.58 13.42
N VAL A 36 -15.62 9.63 12.66
CA VAL A 36 -15.23 10.79 11.84
C VAL A 36 -15.27 10.45 10.36
N THR A 37 -15.26 11.45 9.50
CA THR A 37 -15.01 11.26 8.08
C THR A 37 -13.51 11.34 7.84
N ILE A 38 -12.93 10.28 7.28
CA ILE A 38 -11.51 10.24 6.86
C ILE A 38 -11.47 10.46 5.34
N ARG A 39 -10.77 11.49 4.91
CA ARG A 39 -10.57 11.82 3.49
C ARG A 39 -9.31 11.13 3.00
N VAL A 40 -9.50 10.16 2.10
CA VAL A 40 -8.43 9.27 1.63
C VAL A 40 -8.15 9.54 0.16
N GLY A 41 -6.89 9.77 -0.17
CA GLY A 41 -6.42 9.84 -1.55
C GLY A 41 -5.65 8.58 -1.95
N GLY A 42 -5.75 8.16 -3.22
CA GLY A 42 -4.99 7.03 -3.73
C GLY A 42 -4.68 7.14 -5.22
N LEU A 43 -3.57 6.54 -5.65
CA LEU A 43 -3.21 6.51 -7.06
C LEU A 43 -3.86 5.32 -7.75
N LYS A 44 -4.21 5.52 -9.03
CA LYS A 44 -4.74 4.47 -9.89
C LYS A 44 -3.72 3.35 -10.09
N GLY A 45 -4.09 2.12 -9.78
CA GLY A 45 -3.23 0.95 -9.88
C GLY A 45 -3.11 0.16 -8.58
N PRO A 46 -2.04 -0.64 -8.40
CA PRO A 46 -1.83 -1.47 -7.20
C PRO A 46 -1.88 -0.68 -5.89
N THR A 47 -1.45 0.58 -5.90
CA THR A 47 -1.46 1.51 -4.77
C THR A 47 -2.84 1.64 -4.11
N SER A 48 -3.92 1.58 -4.90
CA SER A 48 -5.30 1.67 -4.39
C SER A 48 -6.04 0.33 -4.33
N MET A 49 -5.48 -0.75 -4.90
CA MET A 49 -6.17 -2.05 -4.91
C MET A 49 -6.42 -2.60 -3.50
N GLY A 50 -5.50 -2.36 -2.56
CA GLY A 50 -5.66 -2.79 -1.16
C GLY A 50 -6.81 -2.10 -0.42
N LEU A 51 -7.32 -0.96 -0.94
CA LEU A 51 -8.39 -0.18 -0.33
C LEU A 51 -9.80 -0.63 -0.76
N VAL A 52 -9.96 -1.40 -1.85
CA VAL A 52 -11.26 -1.57 -2.51
C VAL A 52 -12.33 -2.21 -1.64
N LYS A 53 -11.98 -3.14 -0.76
CA LYS A 53 -12.94 -3.75 0.16
C LYS A 53 -13.32 -2.79 1.28
N LEU A 54 -12.38 -2.04 1.83
CA LEU A 54 -12.63 -0.98 2.80
C LEU A 54 -13.60 0.07 2.23
N LEU A 55 -13.41 0.50 0.98
CA LEU A 55 -14.27 1.47 0.31
C LEU A 55 -15.69 0.90 0.11
N ASP A 56 -15.80 -0.35 -0.32
CA ASP A 56 -17.10 -1.01 -0.47
C ASP A 56 -17.83 -1.16 0.87
N ASP A 57 -17.11 -1.52 1.93
CA ASP A 57 -17.67 -1.59 3.28
C ASP A 57 -18.09 -0.21 3.79
N ALA A 58 -17.34 0.84 3.49
CA ALA A 58 -17.70 2.21 3.87
C ALA A 58 -18.98 2.69 3.17
N GLU A 59 -19.13 2.45 1.87
CA GLU A 59 -20.37 2.75 1.13
C GLU A 59 -21.59 2.00 1.70
N ASN A 60 -21.35 0.78 2.22
CA ASN A 60 -22.38 -0.05 2.85
C ASN A 60 -22.53 0.22 4.37
N GLN A 61 -21.89 1.27 4.92
CA GLN A 61 -21.95 1.67 6.33
C GLN A 61 -21.50 0.56 7.30
N LYS A 62 -20.49 -0.22 6.90
CA LYS A 62 -19.92 -1.32 7.69
C LYS A 62 -18.59 -0.97 8.36
N THR A 63 -18.05 0.23 8.08
CA THR A 63 -16.81 0.73 8.68
C THR A 63 -17.10 1.58 9.91
N ALA A 64 -16.12 1.65 10.82
CA ALA A 64 -16.21 2.47 12.02
C ALA A 64 -16.21 3.98 11.74
N ASN A 65 -15.56 4.39 10.63
CA ASN A 65 -15.48 5.77 10.18
C ASN A 65 -16.13 5.90 8.80
N ALA A 66 -16.64 7.08 8.47
CA ALA A 66 -16.99 7.39 7.09
C ALA A 66 -15.70 7.58 6.26
N ILE A 67 -15.68 7.12 5.02
CA ILE A 67 -14.55 7.27 4.11
C ILE A 67 -14.99 8.11 2.90
N ASP A 68 -14.28 9.20 2.68
CA ASP A 68 -14.39 10.01 1.45
C ASP A 68 -13.14 9.74 0.61
N PHE A 69 -13.31 9.07 -0.54
CA PHE A 69 -12.19 8.59 -1.34
C PHE A 69 -12.06 9.32 -2.66
N GLN A 70 -10.86 9.81 -2.92
CA GLN A 70 -10.48 10.44 -4.19
C GLN A 70 -9.33 9.68 -4.84
N MET A 71 -9.50 9.28 -6.11
CA MET A 71 -8.45 8.64 -6.90
C MET A 71 -7.94 9.56 -7.99
N ALA A 72 -6.61 9.57 -8.19
CA ALA A 72 -5.95 10.32 -9.26
C ALA A 72 -4.98 9.44 -10.04
N ALA A 73 -4.62 9.91 -11.23
CA ALA A 73 -3.60 9.26 -12.06
C ALA A 73 -2.17 9.59 -11.58
N SER A 74 -1.98 10.75 -10.97
CA SER A 74 -0.68 11.28 -10.55
C SER A 74 -0.67 11.75 -9.10
N ALA A 75 0.43 11.49 -8.39
CA ALA A 75 0.65 12.00 -7.04
C ALA A 75 0.67 13.54 -6.99
N ASN A 76 1.01 14.21 -8.09
CA ASN A 76 1.01 15.68 -8.18
C ASN A 76 -0.39 16.28 -8.02
N GLU A 77 -1.44 15.52 -8.30
CA GLU A 77 -2.83 15.95 -8.11
C GLU A 77 -3.27 15.87 -6.64
N LEU A 78 -2.83 14.85 -5.91
CA LEU A 78 -3.27 14.57 -4.53
C LEU A 78 -2.35 15.20 -3.46
N THR A 79 -1.05 15.33 -3.75
CA THR A 79 -0.09 15.87 -2.78
C THR A 79 -0.46 17.27 -2.27
N PRO A 80 -0.88 18.23 -3.13
CA PRO A 80 -1.33 19.54 -2.65
C PRO A 80 -2.55 19.44 -1.73
N LEU A 81 -3.50 18.54 -1.99
CA LEU A 81 -4.69 18.34 -1.16
C LEU A 81 -4.33 17.81 0.23
N LEU A 82 -3.36 16.89 0.32
CA LEU A 82 -2.85 16.43 1.61
C LEU A 82 -2.19 17.58 2.39
N LEU A 83 -1.35 18.39 1.73
CA LEU A 83 -0.63 19.51 2.36
C LEU A 83 -1.56 20.64 2.80
N GLN A 84 -2.69 20.83 2.10
CA GLN A 84 -3.73 21.83 2.43
C GLN A 84 -4.73 21.33 3.48
N GLY A 85 -4.63 20.06 3.89
CA GLY A 85 -5.55 19.46 4.84
C GLY A 85 -6.90 19.07 4.24
N GLU A 86 -7.00 18.97 2.91
CA GLU A 86 -8.18 18.48 2.19
C GLU A 86 -8.21 16.94 2.11
N LEU A 87 -7.05 16.28 2.28
CA LEU A 87 -6.93 14.85 2.51
C LEU A 87 -6.28 14.59 3.88
N ASP A 88 -6.62 13.48 4.50
CA ASP A 88 -6.09 13.05 5.80
C ASP A 88 -5.12 11.88 5.64
N ILE A 89 -5.43 10.96 4.75
CA ILE A 89 -4.62 9.78 4.42
C ILE A 89 -4.34 9.76 2.92
N LEU A 90 -3.14 9.33 2.53
CA LEU A 90 -2.73 9.30 1.13
C LEU A 90 -1.90 8.05 0.82
N ALA A 91 -2.34 7.27 -0.16
CA ALA A 91 -1.58 6.15 -0.72
C ALA A 91 -0.70 6.63 -1.87
N VAL A 92 0.64 6.56 -1.70
CA VAL A 92 1.63 7.13 -2.63
C VAL A 92 2.87 6.24 -2.76
N PRO A 93 3.74 6.50 -3.77
CA PRO A 93 5.07 5.88 -3.84
C PRO A 93 5.88 6.10 -2.56
N ALA A 94 6.62 5.07 -2.14
CA ALA A 94 7.32 5.06 -0.86
C ALA A 94 8.34 6.21 -0.71
N ASN A 95 9.09 6.50 -1.78
CA ASN A 95 10.05 7.61 -1.78
C ASN A 95 9.38 8.98 -1.60
N LEU A 96 8.20 9.18 -2.17
CA LEU A 96 7.44 10.42 -2.01
C LEU A 96 7.01 10.63 -0.55
N GLY A 97 6.74 9.54 0.20
CA GLY A 97 6.48 9.62 1.63
C GLY A 97 7.60 10.29 2.39
N SER A 98 8.85 9.88 2.15
CA SER A 98 10.04 10.52 2.73
C SER A 98 10.22 11.96 2.29
N VAL A 99 10.02 12.25 1.00
CA VAL A 99 10.09 13.62 0.46
C VAL A 99 9.07 14.53 1.15
N LEU A 100 7.83 14.08 1.33
CA LEU A 100 6.79 14.85 2.01
C LEU A 100 7.10 15.06 3.49
N TYR A 101 7.56 14.02 4.19
CA TYR A 101 8.00 14.15 5.58
C TYR A 101 9.09 15.22 5.74
N ASN A 102 10.11 15.18 4.89
CA ASN A 102 11.20 16.14 4.94
C ASN A 102 10.75 17.57 4.61
N LYS A 103 9.94 17.75 3.56
CA LYS A 103 9.40 19.06 3.16
C LYS A 103 8.48 19.68 4.21
N THR A 104 7.69 18.86 4.88
CA THR A 104 6.74 19.31 5.92
C THR A 104 7.34 19.33 7.31
N GLN A 105 8.61 18.92 7.47
CA GLN A 105 9.28 18.85 8.77
C GLN A 105 8.51 17.96 9.78
N GLY A 106 8.08 16.78 9.34
CA GLY A 106 7.33 15.84 10.16
C GLY A 106 5.80 15.99 10.09
N GLY A 107 5.28 16.80 9.16
CA GLY A 107 3.83 17.01 9.00
C GLY A 107 3.06 15.80 8.45
N VAL A 108 3.75 14.71 8.11
CA VAL A 108 3.15 13.42 7.73
C VAL A 108 3.85 12.27 8.44
N LYS A 109 3.12 11.17 8.67
CA LYS A 109 3.64 9.91 9.21
C LYS A 109 3.34 8.77 8.24
N LEU A 110 4.20 7.76 8.24
CA LEU A 110 4.02 6.51 7.51
C LEU A 110 3.20 5.53 8.35
N LEU A 111 2.01 5.17 7.88
CA LEU A 111 1.10 4.24 8.57
C LEU A 111 1.40 2.79 8.26
N ALA A 112 1.67 2.49 6.98
CA ALA A 112 1.93 1.15 6.50
C ALA A 112 2.71 1.14 5.20
N VAL A 113 3.47 0.07 4.95
CA VAL A 113 3.80 -0.35 3.59
C VAL A 113 2.58 -1.07 3.03
N SER A 114 2.05 -0.59 1.91
CA SER A 114 0.80 -1.06 1.30
C SER A 114 0.99 -1.92 0.06
N THR A 115 2.14 -1.79 -0.62
CA THR A 115 2.44 -2.52 -1.85
C THR A 115 3.95 -2.72 -1.97
N LEU A 116 4.38 -3.96 -2.08
CA LEU A 116 5.77 -4.29 -2.38
C LEU A 116 6.07 -4.13 -3.87
N GLY A 117 7.12 -4.77 -4.39
CA GLY A 117 7.49 -4.64 -5.79
C GLY A 117 6.41 -5.18 -6.75
N VAL A 118 6.19 -4.44 -7.83
CA VAL A 118 5.21 -4.79 -8.89
C VAL A 118 5.85 -4.80 -10.27
N LEU A 119 7.19 -4.74 -10.33
CA LEU A 119 7.94 -4.61 -11.58
C LEU A 119 8.40 -5.97 -12.09
N TYR A 120 8.26 -6.19 -13.38
CA TYR A 120 8.63 -7.42 -14.06
C TYR A 120 9.41 -7.12 -15.33
N MET A 121 10.43 -7.93 -15.63
CA MET A 121 10.98 -8.01 -16.99
C MET A 121 10.11 -8.93 -17.82
N VAL A 122 9.68 -8.44 -18.96
CA VAL A 122 8.98 -9.23 -19.98
C VAL A 122 9.79 -9.28 -21.26
N GLU A 123 9.74 -10.41 -21.95
CA GLU A 123 10.49 -10.64 -23.20
C GLU A 123 9.61 -11.24 -24.27
N LYS A 124 9.72 -10.71 -25.49
CA LYS A 124 9.13 -11.27 -26.72
C LYS A 124 10.22 -11.73 -27.66
N GLY A 125 9.98 -12.84 -28.36
CA GLY A 125 10.83 -13.32 -29.45
C GLY A 125 12.10 -14.05 -29.00
N GLY A 126 12.13 -14.54 -27.74
CA GLY A 126 13.26 -15.32 -27.22
C GLY A 126 13.14 -15.69 -25.75
N GLU A 127 14.15 -16.41 -25.28
CA GLU A 127 14.37 -16.76 -23.87
C GLU A 127 15.79 -16.38 -23.44
N THR A 128 16.18 -15.15 -23.79
CA THR A 128 17.54 -14.65 -23.58
C THR A 128 17.72 -13.94 -22.24
N VAL A 129 16.62 -13.49 -21.62
CA VAL A 129 16.60 -12.89 -20.29
C VAL A 129 16.32 -13.99 -19.25
N THR A 130 17.37 -14.40 -18.55
CA THR A 130 17.34 -15.48 -17.54
C THR A 130 17.70 -15.00 -16.14
N ASP A 131 18.41 -13.88 -16.04
CA ASP A 131 18.80 -13.20 -14.82
C ASP A 131 19.13 -11.72 -15.12
N ILE A 132 19.49 -10.94 -14.08
CA ILE A 132 19.86 -9.53 -14.26
C ILE A 132 21.11 -9.36 -15.13
N LYS A 133 22.10 -10.27 -15.06
CA LYS A 133 23.33 -10.17 -15.86
C LYS A 133 23.08 -10.36 -17.35
N SER A 134 22.07 -11.14 -17.70
CA SER A 134 21.68 -11.39 -19.09
C SER A 134 21.08 -10.15 -19.79
N LEU A 135 20.84 -9.06 -19.05
CA LEU A 135 20.42 -7.76 -19.59
C LEU A 135 21.60 -6.99 -20.25
N ALA A 136 22.86 -7.42 -20.05
CA ALA A 136 24.02 -6.77 -20.66
C ALA A 136 23.88 -6.68 -22.19
N GLY A 137 24.12 -5.50 -22.75
CA GLY A 137 24.02 -5.18 -24.19
C GLY A 137 22.60 -5.01 -24.71
N LYS A 138 21.57 -5.16 -23.85
CA LYS A 138 20.16 -5.01 -24.27
C LYS A 138 19.68 -3.58 -24.15
N THR A 139 18.64 -3.28 -24.96
CA THR A 139 17.79 -2.11 -24.78
C THR A 139 16.46 -2.54 -24.16
N ILE A 140 16.07 -1.90 -23.07
CA ILE A 140 14.87 -2.18 -22.30
C ILE A 140 13.89 -1.03 -22.47
N TYR A 141 12.64 -1.31 -22.81
CA TYR A 141 11.56 -0.32 -22.74
C TYR A 141 11.03 -0.23 -21.31
N ALA A 142 10.91 0.97 -20.74
CA ALA A 142 10.41 1.16 -19.38
C ALA A 142 9.67 2.49 -19.22
N THR A 143 8.91 2.59 -18.13
CA THR A 143 8.31 3.85 -17.64
C THR A 143 8.87 4.18 -16.26
N GLY A 144 8.63 5.42 -15.80
CA GLY A 144 8.97 5.84 -14.45
C GLY A 144 10.41 6.32 -14.29
N LYS A 145 10.93 7.04 -15.29
CA LYS A 145 12.20 7.77 -15.18
C LYS A 145 12.12 8.78 -14.03
N GLY A 146 13.13 8.81 -13.16
CA GLY A 146 13.17 9.68 -11.98
C GLY A 146 12.31 9.17 -10.81
N ALA A 147 11.78 7.94 -10.88
CA ALA A 147 10.91 7.34 -9.87
C ALA A 147 11.35 5.91 -9.53
N THR A 148 10.60 5.24 -8.65
CA THR A 148 10.87 3.86 -8.19
C THR A 148 11.34 2.90 -9.29
N PRO A 149 10.74 2.84 -10.50
CA PRO A 149 11.19 1.90 -11.53
C PRO A 149 12.64 2.11 -11.96
N GLU A 150 13.08 3.36 -12.16
CA GLU A 150 14.48 3.65 -12.52
C GLU A 150 15.43 3.30 -11.37
N TYR A 151 15.12 3.69 -10.14
CA TYR A 151 15.96 3.39 -8.98
C TYR A 151 16.09 1.89 -8.73
N ALA A 152 14.98 1.16 -8.82
CA ALA A 152 14.98 -0.30 -8.66
C ALA A 152 15.85 -0.99 -9.71
N LEU A 153 15.69 -0.62 -10.99
CA LEU A 153 16.51 -1.16 -12.08
C LEU A 153 17.99 -0.83 -11.90
N THR A 154 18.30 0.44 -11.59
CA THR A 154 19.67 0.90 -11.35
C THR A 154 20.34 0.12 -10.23
N TYR A 155 19.65 -0.09 -9.12
CA TYR A 155 20.15 -0.85 -7.98
C TYR A 155 20.42 -2.32 -8.36
N LEU A 156 19.45 -2.98 -9.00
CA LEU A 156 19.60 -4.37 -9.41
C LEU A 156 20.76 -4.57 -10.40
N LEU A 157 20.90 -3.66 -11.38
CA LEU A 157 22.03 -3.68 -12.32
C LEU A 157 23.36 -3.51 -11.61
N ALA A 158 23.51 -2.47 -10.77
CA ALA A 158 24.74 -2.18 -10.04
C ALA A 158 25.16 -3.34 -9.13
N ARG A 159 24.21 -3.95 -8.43
CA ARG A 159 24.47 -5.13 -7.58
C ARG A 159 24.89 -6.38 -8.37
N ASN A 160 24.62 -6.42 -9.67
CA ASN A 160 25.05 -7.47 -10.60
C ASN A 160 26.26 -7.08 -11.46
N GLY A 161 26.89 -5.92 -11.20
CA GLY A 161 28.09 -5.46 -11.90
C GLY A 161 27.82 -4.82 -13.26
N LEU A 162 26.60 -4.34 -13.49
CA LEU A 162 26.17 -3.65 -14.70
C LEU A 162 25.84 -2.18 -14.39
N GLU A 163 26.05 -1.31 -15.38
CA GLU A 163 25.80 0.12 -15.28
C GLU A 163 24.71 0.54 -16.27
N LEU A 164 23.66 1.20 -15.75
CA LEU A 164 22.59 1.75 -16.57
C LEU A 164 23.12 2.87 -17.48
N GLY A 165 22.80 2.82 -18.77
CA GLY A 165 23.27 3.77 -19.78
C GLY A 165 24.64 3.44 -20.37
N LYS A 166 25.31 2.40 -19.88
CA LYS A 166 26.59 1.93 -20.41
C LYS A 166 26.51 0.45 -20.84
N ASP A 167 26.18 -0.43 -19.90
CA ASP A 167 26.07 -1.87 -20.14
C ASP A 167 24.63 -2.25 -20.54
N VAL A 168 23.63 -1.49 -20.09
CA VAL A 168 22.21 -1.69 -20.38
C VAL A 168 21.59 -0.34 -20.76
N ASN A 169 20.93 -0.27 -21.92
CA ASN A 169 20.24 0.90 -22.38
C ASN A 169 18.75 0.85 -21.97
N VAL A 170 18.15 2.01 -21.66
CA VAL A 170 16.71 2.11 -21.41
C VAL A 170 16.09 3.19 -22.28
N GLU A 171 15.07 2.81 -23.02
CA GLU A 171 14.18 3.74 -23.69
C GLU A 171 12.96 4.01 -22.78
N TRP A 172 12.97 5.19 -22.17
CA TRP A 172 11.90 5.63 -21.28
C TRP A 172 10.68 6.10 -22.09
N LYS A 173 9.52 5.54 -21.78
CA LYS A 173 8.21 5.94 -22.33
C LYS A 173 7.39 6.65 -21.28
N SER A 174 6.41 7.44 -21.71
CA SER A 174 5.51 8.17 -20.82
C SER A 174 4.52 7.23 -20.13
N GLU A 175 3.99 6.26 -20.89
CA GLU A 175 2.92 5.37 -20.44
C GLU A 175 3.25 3.90 -20.73
N PRO A 176 2.87 2.96 -19.85
CA PRO A 176 3.06 1.52 -20.10
C PRO A 176 2.37 1.01 -21.37
N THR A 177 1.25 1.63 -21.77
CA THR A 177 0.51 1.28 -22.99
C THR A 177 1.31 1.52 -24.26
N GLU A 178 2.21 2.52 -24.29
CA GLU A 178 3.13 2.76 -25.40
C GLU A 178 4.11 1.60 -25.55
N ILE A 179 4.61 1.06 -24.41
CA ILE A 179 5.51 -0.10 -24.40
C ILE A 179 4.79 -1.33 -24.97
N VAL A 180 3.56 -1.59 -24.53
CA VAL A 180 2.77 -2.73 -25.03
C VAL A 180 2.58 -2.63 -26.54
N ALA A 181 2.21 -1.45 -27.07
CA ALA A 181 2.05 -1.23 -28.51
C ALA A 181 3.37 -1.42 -29.27
N GLN A 182 4.48 -0.94 -28.73
CA GLN A 182 5.81 -1.09 -29.35
C GLN A 182 6.26 -2.53 -29.37
N MET A 183 6.07 -3.29 -28.29
CA MET A 183 6.39 -4.72 -28.22
C MET A 183 5.52 -5.54 -29.20
N ALA A 184 4.25 -5.18 -29.38
CA ALA A 184 3.38 -5.84 -30.35
C ALA A 184 3.91 -5.69 -31.79
N ALA A 185 4.48 -4.54 -32.14
CA ALA A 185 4.99 -4.20 -33.46
C ALA A 185 6.38 -4.78 -33.79
N GLN A 186 7.11 -5.33 -32.82
CA GLN A 186 8.48 -5.84 -33.01
C GLN A 186 8.50 -7.37 -32.95
N ASP A 187 9.45 -8.02 -33.65
CA ASP A 187 9.65 -9.47 -33.58
C ASP A 187 10.29 -9.89 -32.25
N SER A 188 11.15 -9.04 -31.68
CA SER A 188 11.80 -9.27 -30.41
C SER A 188 11.92 -7.97 -29.62
N ALA A 189 11.66 -8.01 -28.30
CA ALA A 189 11.75 -6.87 -27.41
C ALA A 189 11.89 -7.31 -25.94
N VAL A 190 12.55 -6.48 -25.15
CA VAL A 190 12.62 -6.61 -23.68
C VAL A 190 12.02 -5.35 -23.06
N ALA A 191 11.17 -5.51 -22.08
CA ALA A 191 10.61 -4.38 -21.35
C ALA A 191 10.52 -4.62 -19.85
N MET A 192 10.58 -3.55 -19.07
CA MET A 192 10.22 -3.53 -17.66
C MET A 192 8.82 -2.92 -17.53
N LEU A 193 7.86 -3.73 -17.08
CA LEU A 193 6.46 -3.32 -16.92
C LEU A 193 5.99 -3.52 -15.47
N PRO A 194 5.17 -2.61 -14.95
CA PRO A 194 4.48 -2.84 -13.68
C PRO A 194 3.22 -3.68 -13.90
N GLN A 195 2.75 -4.39 -12.86
CA GLN A 195 1.36 -4.83 -12.80
C GLN A 195 0.42 -3.61 -12.71
N PRO A 196 -0.78 -3.67 -13.30
CA PRO A 196 -1.37 -4.78 -14.07
C PRO A 196 -1.00 -4.79 -15.57
N PHE A 197 -0.08 -3.93 -16.01
CA PHE A 197 0.28 -3.83 -17.44
C PHE A 197 1.00 -5.07 -17.98
N VAL A 198 1.64 -5.86 -17.12
CA VAL A 198 2.13 -7.20 -17.52
C VAL A 198 0.99 -8.07 -18.03
N VAL A 199 -0.13 -8.12 -17.29
CA VAL A 199 -1.32 -8.90 -17.70
C VAL A 199 -1.92 -8.35 -19.00
N VAL A 200 -1.98 -7.03 -19.16
CA VAL A 200 -2.44 -6.39 -20.40
C VAL A 200 -1.53 -6.78 -21.56
N ALA A 201 -0.21 -6.69 -21.38
CA ALA A 201 0.77 -7.05 -22.40
C ALA A 201 0.69 -8.53 -22.78
N MET A 202 0.58 -9.42 -21.79
CA MET A 202 0.40 -10.88 -22.03
C MET A 202 -0.85 -11.22 -22.84
N GLY A 203 -1.89 -10.38 -22.75
CA GLY A 203 -3.12 -10.55 -23.53
C GLY A 203 -3.08 -9.95 -24.94
N GLN A 204 -2.13 -9.06 -25.24
CA GLN A 204 -2.08 -8.31 -26.51
C GLN A 204 -0.84 -8.62 -27.36
N VAL A 205 0.23 -9.11 -26.75
CA VAL A 205 1.52 -9.38 -27.43
C VAL A 205 1.73 -10.88 -27.52
N GLU A 206 1.58 -11.43 -28.71
CA GLU A 206 1.82 -12.85 -28.97
C GLU A 206 3.28 -13.23 -28.72
N GLY A 207 3.51 -14.37 -28.03
CA GLY A 207 4.84 -14.87 -27.70
C GLY A 207 5.55 -14.07 -26.59
N LEU A 208 4.83 -13.21 -25.84
CA LEU A 208 5.36 -12.55 -24.67
C LEU A 208 5.46 -13.52 -23.49
N ARG A 209 6.56 -13.44 -22.75
CA ARG A 209 6.72 -14.14 -21.47
C ARG A 209 7.13 -13.17 -20.36
N VAL A 210 6.81 -13.51 -19.13
CA VAL A 210 7.46 -12.92 -17.95
C VAL A 210 8.82 -13.58 -17.81
N ALA A 211 9.89 -12.79 -17.89
CA ALA A 211 11.26 -13.27 -17.80
C ALA A 211 11.80 -13.24 -16.37
N LEU A 212 11.60 -12.11 -15.66
CA LEU A 212 12.05 -11.94 -14.27
C LEU A 212 10.98 -11.22 -13.45
N ASP A 213 10.79 -11.65 -12.21
CA ASP A 213 10.17 -10.87 -11.15
C ASP A 213 11.26 -10.05 -10.46
N LEU A 214 11.18 -8.70 -10.52
CA LEU A 214 12.22 -7.85 -9.95
C LEU A 214 12.16 -7.80 -8.41
N THR A 215 11.04 -8.19 -7.80
CA THR A 215 10.93 -8.36 -6.36
C THR A 215 11.74 -9.58 -5.90
N GLU A 216 11.62 -10.69 -6.61
CA GLU A 216 12.44 -11.88 -6.36
C GLU A 216 13.93 -11.59 -6.56
N GLN A 217 14.28 -10.86 -7.64
CA GLN A 217 15.67 -10.46 -7.89
C GLN A 217 16.22 -9.54 -6.79
N TRP A 218 15.40 -8.64 -6.26
CA TRP A 218 15.79 -7.78 -5.13
C TRP A 218 16.02 -8.60 -3.86
N ASN A 219 15.08 -9.46 -3.51
CA ASN A 219 15.16 -10.30 -2.32
C ASN A 219 16.36 -11.26 -2.36
N ALA A 220 16.74 -11.75 -3.55
CA ALA A 220 17.89 -12.61 -3.75
C ALA A 220 19.25 -11.92 -3.46
N LEU A 221 19.29 -10.58 -3.41
CA LEU A 221 20.50 -9.84 -3.02
C LEU A 221 20.80 -9.94 -1.52
N GLY A 222 19.83 -10.35 -0.72
CA GLY A 222 19.90 -10.41 0.74
C GLY A 222 19.85 -9.05 1.43
N GLY A 223 19.78 -9.07 2.76
CA GLY A 223 19.63 -7.89 3.61
C GLY A 223 18.17 -7.61 4.01
N ASP A 224 17.97 -6.53 4.76
CA ASP A 224 16.66 -6.18 5.34
C ASP A 224 15.81 -5.31 4.41
N SER A 225 16.36 -4.88 3.26
CA SER A 225 15.68 -4.05 2.28
C SER A 225 14.73 -4.88 1.43
N GLN A 226 13.51 -4.39 1.23
CA GLN A 226 12.51 -4.93 0.30
C GLN A 226 12.22 -3.91 -0.80
N LEU A 227 11.88 -4.38 -2.00
CA LEU A 227 11.41 -3.49 -3.06
C LEU A 227 9.99 -3.02 -2.72
N ILE A 228 9.82 -1.72 -2.47
CA ILE A 228 8.55 -1.13 -2.06
C ILE A 228 8.03 -0.21 -3.17
N THR A 229 6.77 -0.41 -3.55
CA THR A 229 6.08 0.45 -4.50
C THR A 229 5.32 1.56 -3.80
N ALA A 230 4.49 1.23 -2.80
CA ALA A 230 3.58 2.18 -2.19
C ALA A 230 3.47 2.06 -0.67
N VAL A 231 3.11 3.17 -0.06
CA VAL A 231 2.88 3.33 1.37
C VAL A 231 1.59 4.12 1.62
N LEU A 232 1.03 3.97 2.81
CA LEU A 232 -0.02 4.84 3.34
C LEU A 232 0.62 5.89 4.25
N LEU A 233 0.32 7.16 3.97
CA LEU A 233 0.68 8.30 4.81
C LEU A 233 -0.54 8.87 5.49
N VAL A 234 -0.34 9.45 6.67
CA VAL A 234 -1.36 10.25 7.38
C VAL A 234 -0.79 11.63 7.69
N ARG A 235 -1.62 12.67 7.66
CA ARG A 235 -1.25 13.97 8.22
C ARG A 235 -1.05 13.84 9.73
N SER A 236 0.08 14.35 10.23
CA SER A 236 0.40 14.30 11.66
C SER A 236 -0.68 14.99 12.51
N GLU A 237 -1.18 16.15 12.07
CA GLU A 237 -2.26 16.86 12.75
C GLU A 237 -3.55 16.02 12.87
N PHE A 238 -3.95 15.31 11.81
CA PHE A 238 -5.12 14.44 11.84
C PHE A 238 -4.91 13.24 12.77
N LEU A 239 -3.72 12.64 12.74
CA LEU A 239 -3.35 11.54 13.63
C LEU A 239 -3.40 11.97 15.11
N ASP A 240 -2.87 13.16 15.43
CA ASP A 240 -2.85 13.69 16.80
C ASP A 240 -4.27 13.99 17.31
N GLN A 241 -5.16 14.46 16.44
CA GLN A 241 -6.56 14.78 16.78
C GLN A 241 -7.45 13.53 16.85
N HIS A 242 -7.18 12.51 16.01
CA HIS A 242 -8.03 11.35 15.80
C HIS A 242 -7.27 10.01 15.85
N PRO A 243 -6.46 9.74 16.90
CA PRO A 243 -5.61 8.54 16.92
C PRO A 243 -6.40 7.24 16.86
N GLN A 244 -7.57 7.16 17.53
CA GLN A 244 -8.42 5.97 17.52
C GLN A 244 -9.10 5.76 16.16
N ALA A 245 -9.47 6.84 15.47
CA ALA A 245 -10.04 6.75 14.12
C ALA A 245 -9.00 6.20 13.14
N VAL A 246 -7.74 6.64 13.22
CA VAL A 246 -6.64 6.10 12.41
C VAL A 246 -6.38 4.63 12.73
N ALA A 247 -6.37 4.24 14.00
CA ALA A 247 -6.18 2.84 14.40
C ALA A 247 -7.30 1.94 13.85
N ARG A 248 -8.58 2.38 13.92
CA ARG A 248 -9.72 1.67 13.32
C ARG A 248 -9.57 1.55 11.80
N PHE A 249 -9.22 2.64 11.12
CA PHE A 249 -8.95 2.64 9.69
C PHE A 249 -7.87 1.62 9.32
N MET A 250 -6.75 1.59 10.04
CA MET A 250 -5.65 0.66 9.75
C MET A 250 -6.05 -0.80 9.94
N LYS A 251 -6.87 -1.11 10.95
CA LYS A 251 -7.43 -2.46 11.15
C LYS A 251 -8.35 -2.87 9.97
N GLU A 252 -9.20 -1.95 9.52
CA GLU A 252 -10.10 -2.18 8.38
C GLU A 252 -9.33 -2.28 7.06
N TYR A 253 -8.28 -1.46 6.89
CA TYR A 253 -7.37 -1.56 5.75
C TYR A 253 -6.65 -2.91 5.70
N ALA A 254 -6.13 -3.39 6.83
CA ALA A 254 -5.46 -4.69 6.90
C ALA A 254 -6.42 -5.84 6.48
N ALA A 255 -7.67 -5.78 6.93
CA ALA A 255 -8.70 -6.73 6.51
C ALA A 255 -9.02 -6.62 5.01
N SER A 256 -9.05 -5.38 4.47
CA SER A 256 -9.27 -5.13 3.04
C SER A 256 -8.11 -5.68 2.19
N ALA A 257 -6.87 -5.46 2.58
CA ALA A 257 -5.69 -5.98 1.89
C ALA A 257 -5.67 -7.53 1.91
N ALA A 258 -6.00 -8.16 3.04
CA ALA A 258 -6.14 -9.61 3.16
C ALA A 258 -7.24 -10.14 2.22
N PHE A 259 -8.43 -9.51 2.22
CA PHE A 259 -9.52 -9.88 1.31
C PHE A 259 -9.10 -9.84 -0.16
N VAL A 260 -8.37 -8.81 -0.58
CA VAL A 260 -7.92 -8.68 -1.97
C VAL A 260 -7.01 -9.84 -2.38
N ASN A 261 -6.12 -10.27 -1.50
CA ASN A 261 -5.22 -11.40 -1.77
C ASN A 261 -5.92 -12.76 -1.68
N ASP A 262 -6.82 -12.94 -0.71
CA ASP A 262 -7.48 -14.23 -0.44
C ASP A 262 -8.62 -14.52 -1.42
N GLN A 263 -9.25 -13.46 -1.95
CA GLN A 263 -10.43 -13.54 -2.81
C GLN A 263 -10.28 -12.69 -4.08
N PRO A 264 -9.27 -12.97 -4.94
CA PRO A 264 -8.95 -12.12 -6.09
C PRO A 264 -10.09 -12.00 -7.12
N ALA A 265 -10.95 -13.02 -7.23
CA ALA A 265 -12.10 -12.97 -8.12
C ALA A 265 -13.14 -11.93 -7.65
N GLU A 266 -13.52 -11.94 -6.37
CA GLU A 266 -14.43 -10.97 -5.77
C GLU A 266 -13.80 -9.58 -5.72
N ALA A 267 -12.53 -9.50 -5.34
CA ALA A 267 -11.78 -8.25 -5.30
C ALA A 267 -11.69 -7.59 -6.68
N SER A 268 -11.55 -8.37 -7.75
CA SER A 268 -11.47 -7.85 -9.12
C SER A 268 -12.71 -7.05 -9.54
N VAL A 269 -13.88 -7.48 -9.08
CA VAL A 269 -15.14 -6.77 -9.32
C VAL A 269 -15.13 -5.39 -8.63
N LEU A 270 -14.59 -5.32 -7.42
CA LEU A 270 -14.45 -4.04 -6.71
C LEU A 270 -13.37 -3.16 -7.35
N VAL A 271 -12.27 -3.74 -7.82
CA VAL A 271 -11.22 -3.02 -8.56
C VAL A 271 -11.80 -2.35 -9.82
N GLU A 272 -12.68 -3.03 -10.56
CA GLU A 272 -13.39 -2.44 -11.70
C GLU A 272 -14.44 -1.41 -11.26
N LYS A 273 -15.22 -1.70 -10.21
CA LYS A 273 -16.21 -0.78 -9.62
C LYS A 273 -15.58 0.59 -9.32
N TYR A 274 -14.39 0.60 -8.73
CA TYR A 274 -13.65 1.83 -8.43
C TYR A 274 -12.81 2.38 -9.60
N GLY A 275 -12.93 1.82 -10.80
CA GLY A 275 -12.32 2.35 -12.02
C GLY A 275 -10.80 2.19 -12.10
N ILE A 276 -10.21 1.28 -11.33
CA ILE A 276 -8.76 1.04 -11.33
C ILE A 276 -8.34 0.36 -12.64
N VAL A 277 -8.84 -0.87 -12.88
CA VAL A 277 -8.72 -1.62 -14.15
C VAL A 277 -9.92 -2.54 -14.32
N LYS A 278 -10.07 -3.13 -15.52
CA LYS A 278 -11.12 -4.11 -15.78
C LYS A 278 -10.97 -5.37 -14.91
N ALA A 279 -12.09 -5.93 -14.44
CA ALA A 279 -12.11 -7.10 -13.55
C ALA A 279 -11.30 -8.27 -14.10
N ALA A 280 -11.45 -8.61 -15.37
CA ALA A 280 -10.70 -9.71 -15.99
C ALA A 280 -9.17 -9.51 -16.02
N VAL A 281 -8.68 -8.25 -15.96
CA VAL A 281 -7.26 -7.92 -15.81
C VAL A 281 -6.88 -7.98 -14.35
N ALA A 282 -7.70 -7.38 -13.46
CA ALA A 282 -7.45 -7.34 -12.02
C ALA A 282 -7.32 -8.73 -11.41
N GLU A 283 -8.25 -9.64 -11.72
CA GLU A 283 -8.25 -11.01 -11.21
C GLU A 283 -6.92 -11.75 -11.47
N LYS A 284 -6.35 -11.54 -12.67
CA LYS A 284 -5.07 -12.14 -13.04
C LYS A 284 -3.86 -11.40 -12.46
N ALA A 285 -3.99 -10.10 -12.25
CA ALA A 285 -2.89 -9.24 -11.80
C ALA A 285 -2.72 -9.23 -10.28
N ILE A 286 -3.80 -9.31 -9.51
CA ILE A 286 -3.79 -9.23 -8.04
C ILE A 286 -2.74 -10.13 -7.40
N PRO A 287 -2.61 -11.43 -7.76
CA PRO A 287 -1.60 -12.29 -7.14
C PRO A 287 -0.15 -11.82 -7.33
N ALA A 288 0.11 -10.99 -8.35
CA ALA A 288 1.42 -10.45 -8.69
C ALA A 288 1.55 -8.94 -8.36
N CYS A 289 0.54 -8.35 -7.68
CA CYS A 289 0.58 -6.95 -7.25
C CYS A 289 1.23 -6.76 -5.87
N ASN A 290 1.56 -7.85 -5.16
CA ASN A 290 2.21 -7.83 -3.84
C ASN A 290 1.56 -6.82 -2.87
N ILE A 291 0.22 -6.86 -2.79
CA ILE A 291 -0.56 -6.01 -1.88
C ILE A 291 -0.37 -6.53 -0.47
N VAL A 292 0.03 -5.65 0.44
CA VAL A 292 0.37 -5.98 1.82
C VAL A 292 -0.18 -4.93 2.79
N CYS A 293 -0.09 -5.22 4.08
CA CYS A 293 -0.24 -4.26 5.16
C CYS A 293 0.85 -4.53 6.19
N LEU A 294 2.08 -4.03 5.92
CA LEU A 294 3.16 -4.12 6.90
C LEU A 294 3.04 -2.97 7.88
N LEU A 295 3.09 -3.28 9.17
CA LEU A 295 2.89 -2.35 10.29
C LEU A 295 4.08 -2.42 11.26
N GLY A 296 4.18 -1.46 12.17
CA GLY A 296 5.13 -1.47 13.28
C GLY A 296 6.58 -1.68 12.84
N ASP A 297 7.30 -2.55 13.55
CA ASP A 297 8.72 -2.81 13.30
C ASP A 297 9.00 -3.40 11.92
N GLU A 298 8.08 -4.22 11.39
CA GLU A 298 8.22 -4.79 10.05
C GLU A 298 8.16 -3.69 8.98
N MET A 299 7.17 -2.80 9.08
CA MET A 299 7.06 -1.61 8.23
C MET A 299 8.32 -0.75 8.31
N LYS A 300 8.78 -0.43 9.53
CA LYS A 300 9.96 0.41 9.76
C LYS A 300 11.21 -0.21 9.15
N THR A 301 11.44 -1.49 9.38
CA THR A 301 12.61 -2.22 8.84
C THR A 301 12.60 -2.21 7.32
N ALA A 302 11.48 -2.62 6.70
CA ALA A 302 11.35 -2.68 5.25
C ALA A 302 11.51 -1.28 4.61
N ALA A 303 10.79 -0.28 5.14
CA ALA A 303 10.79 1.07 4.57
C ALA A 303 12.14 1.78 4.78
N SER A 304 12.76 1.70 5.96
CA SER A 304 14.06 2.33 6.19
C SER A 304 15.16 1.71 5.34
N GLY A 305 15.17 0.37 5.19
CA GLY A 305 16.12 -0.32 4.30
C GLY A 305 15.96 0.09 2.84
N TYR A 306 14.70 0.19 2.36
CA TYR A 306 14.43 0.65 1.01
C TYR A 306 14.84 2.11 0.78
N LEU A 307 14.46 3.02 1.68
CA LEU A 307 14.83 4.44 1.61
C LEU A 307 16.34 4.65 1.67
N GLN A 308 17.08 3.82 2.44
CA GLN A 308 18.53 3.86 2.46
C GLN A 308 19.12 3.53 1.08
N VAL A 309 18.62 2.48 0.41
CA VAL A 309 19.07 2.12 -0.95
C VAL A 309 18.82 3.27 -1.94
N LEU A 310 17.68 3.96 -1.84
CA LEU A 310 17.39 5.11 -2.70
C LEU A 310 18.31 6.31 -2.38
N PHE A 311 18.52 6.58 -1.10
CA PHE A 311 19.39 7.67 -0.63
C PHE A 311 20.82 7.50 -1.11
N ASP A 312 21.36 6.27 -1.03
CA ASP A 312 22.73 5.95 -1.48
C ASP A 312 22.90 6.15 -2.99
N GLN A 313 21.85 5.97 -3.78
CA GLN A 313 21.87 6.24 -5.22
C GLN A 313 21.71 7.73 -5.53
N ASN A 314 20.76 8.37 -4.87
CA ASN A 314 20.43 9.77 -5.07
C ASN A 314 19.70 10.33 -3.84
N PRO A 315 20.35 11.13 -2.97
CA PRO A 315 19.72 11.71 -1.79
C PRO A 315 18.43 12.48 -2.06
N GLU A 316 18.33 13.17 -3.22
CA GLU A 316 17.13 13.92 -3.58
C GLU A 316 15.91 13.04 -3.81
N SER A 317 16.10 11.75 -4.13
CA SER A 317 15.00 10.79 -4.31
C SER A 317 14.16 10.61 -3.05
N VAL A 318 14.72 10.85 -1.88
CA VAL A 318 14.08 10.76 -0.57
C VAL A 318 13.91 12.12 0.14
N GLY A 319 14.20 13.22 -0.57
CA GLY A 319 14.07 14.59 -0.05
C GLY A 319 15.31 15.14 0.65
N GLY A 320 16.50 14.70 0.23
CA GLY A 320 17.81 15.20 0.66
C GLY A 320 18.36 14.57 1.93
N LYS A 321 17.55 13.91 2.72
CA LYS A 321 17.94 13.18 3.95
C LYS A 321 16.98 12.04 4.25
N LEU A 322 17.46 11.05 4.99
CA LEU A 322 16.60 9.97 5.50
C LEU A 322 15.66 10.51 6.60
N PRO A 323 14.41 10.02 6.68
CA PRO A 323 13.49 10.40 7.74
C PRO A 323 13.95 9.86 9.10
N GLY A 324 13.57 10.56 10.17
CA GLY A 324 13.80 10.13 11.55
C GLY A 324 12.83 9.04 12.00
N ASP A 325 13.07 8.49 13.19
CA ASP A 325 12.24 7.43 13.78
C ASP A 325 10.77 7.85 13.96
N ASP A 326 10.52 9.13 14.15
CA ASP A 326 9.20 9.71 14.31
C ASP A 326 8.39 9.76 12.99
N PHE A 327 8.98 9.42 11.86
CA PHE A 327 8.27 9.22 10.60
C PHE A 327 7.35 8.00 10.64
N TYR A 328 7.76 6.95 11.32
CA TYR A 328 7.07 5.66 11.35
C TYR A 328 6.02 5.66 12.47
N TRP A 329 4.75 5.49 12.10
CA TRP A 329 3.69 5.32 13.08
C TRP A 329 3.80 3.93 13.73
N MET A 330 3.82 3.93 15.06
CA MET A 330 3.79 2.71 15.85
C MET A 330 2.48 2.72 16.63
N GLU A 331 1.69 1.68 16.47
CA GLU A 331 0.46 1.52 17.25
C GLU A 331 0.84 1.30 18.72
N ASN A 332 0.31 2.17 19.61
CA ASN A 332 0.58 2.12 21.05
C ASN A 332 -0.30 1.10 21.78
#